data_476af7747dfa55b0f95e5a0fc221b31e
#
_entry.id   476af7747dfa55b0f95e5a0fc221b31e
#
_cell.length_a   1.000
_cell.length_b   1.000
_cell.length_c   1.000
_cell.angle_alpha   90.00
_cell.angle_beta   90.00
_cell.angle_gamma   90.00
#
_symmetry.space_group_name_H-M   'P 1'
#
loop_
_entity.id
_entity.type
_entity.pdbx_description
1 polymer ?
#
loop_
_entity_poly.entity_id
_entity_poly.type
_entity_poly.pdbx_seq_one_letter_code
_entity_poly.pdbx_strand_id
1 'polypeptide(L)'
;MEDHSMMKIKLAATDGPARVTFEPGGIAFALDVDEFITLQLDPSLAPAVKINIWANGISVWLPYPGQSDYIVLDSTDREVARLW
;
A
#
# COMPACT_ATOMS: atom_id res chain seq x y z
N MET A 1 -8.78 26.91 -5.50
CA MET A 1 -8.53 26.10 -4.52
C MET A 1 -7.74 24.99 -4.97
N GLU A 2 -7.07 24.43 -4.19
CA GLU A 2 -6.38 23.44 -4.60
C GLU A 2 -6.88 22.20 -4.25
N ASP A 3 -6.59 21.28 -5.02
CA ASP A 3 -7.04 20.00 -4.91
C ASP A 3 -6.02 19.19 -4.25
N HIS A 4 -6.34 18.69 -3.09
CA HIS A 4 -5.45 17.80 -2.42
C HIS A 4 -5.65 16.41 -2.97
N SER A 5 -5.14 16.18 -4.14
CA SER A 5 -5.22 14.88 -4.74
C SER A 5 -4.33 13.92 -3.99
N MET A 6 -4.86 12.80 -3.60
CA MET A 6 -4.08 11.74 -2.97
C MET A 6 -3.29 11.00 -4.03
N MET A 7 -2.11 10.55 -3.65
CA MET A 7 -1.29 9.71 -4.50
C MET A 7 -1.74 8.27 -4.36
N LYS A 8 -1.75 7.54 -5.45
CA LYS A 8 -2.11 6.13 -5.47
C LYS A 8 -0.97 5.32 -6.04
N ILE A 9 -0.57 4.28 -5.30
CA ILE A 9 0.48 3.38 -5.73
C ILE A 9 -0.15 2.00 -5.89
N LYS A 10 -0.13 1.47 -7.10
CA LYS A 10 -0.67 0.14 -7.37
C LYS A 10 0.39 -0.90 -7.10
N LEU A 11 0.05 -1.91 -6.31
CA LEU A 11 0.93 -3.00 -5.97
C LEU A 11 0.30 -4.28 -6.54
N ALA A 12 0.92 -4.84 -7.54
CA ALA A 12 0.34 -5.93 -8.31
C ALA A 12 1.21 -7.17 -8.30
N ALA A 13 0.58 -8.34 -8.25
CA ALA A 13 1.26 -9.61 -8.37
C ALA A 13 1.17 -10.05 -9.82
N THR A 14 2.31 -10.13 -10.53
CA THR A 14 2.32 -10.42 -11.96
C THR A 14 2.79 -11.81 -12.29
N ASP A 15 3.83 -12.30 -11.63
CA ASP A 15 4.42 -13.59 -12.02
C ASP A 15 3.97 -14.75 -11.15
N GLY A 16 3.07 -14.51 -10.25
CA GLY A 16 2.60 -15.52 -9.34
C GLY A 16 2.07 -14.85 -8.09
N PRO A 17 1.57 -15.62 -7.12
CA PRO A 17 1.06 -15.03 -5.89
C PRO A 17 2.15 -14.29 -5.13
N ALA A 18 1.78 -13.21 -4.48
CA ALA A 18 2.70 -12.40 -3.71
C ALA A 18 2.02 -11.89 -2.45
N ARG A 19 2.84 -11.62 -1.44
CA ARG A 19 2.33 -11.04 -0.20
C ARG A 19 2.80 -9.61 -0.09
N VAL A 20 1.90 -8.71 0.29
CA VAL A 20 2.24 -7.32 0.57
C VAL A 20 1.99 -7.08 2.04
N THR A 21 3.02 -6.64 2.76
CA THR A 21 2.92 -6.38 4.19
C THR A 21 3.18 -4.91 4.43
N PHE A 22 2.31 -4.27 5.21
CA PHE A 22 2.49 -2.87 5.58
C PHE A 22 3.05 -2.79 7.00
N GLU A 23 4.23 -2.20 7.12
CA GLU A 23 4.93 -2.09 8.38
C GLU A 23 4.93 -0.66 8.87
N PRO A 24 5.05 -0.42 10.17
CA PRO A 24 5.40 -1.40 11.20
C PRO A 24 4.21 -2.17 11.78
N GLY A 25 3.01 -1.98 11.30
CA GLY A 25 1.83 -2.63 11.87
C GLY A 25 1.71 -4.11 11.55
N GLY A 26 2.40 -4.59 10.51
CA GLY A 26 2.35 -6.00 10.15
C GLY A 26 1.06 -6.41 9.47
N ILE A 27 0.39 -5.50 8.80
CA ILE A 27 -0.86 -5.80 8.10
C ILE A 27 -0.52 -6.35 6.73
N ALA A 28 -0.95 -7.58 6.45
CA ALA A 28 -0.55 -8.28 5.25
C ALA A 28 -1.73 -8.63 4.36
N PHE A 29 -1.50 -8.58 3.06
CA PHE A 29 -2.47 -8.98 2.06
C PHE A 29 -1.82 -10.01 1.16
N ALA A 30 -2.51 -11.13 0.93
CA ALA A 30 -2.07 -12.15 -0.01
C ALA A 30 -2.76 -11.88 -1.33
N LEU A 31 -1.97 -11.71 -2.38
CA LEU A 31 -2.50 -11.45 -3.72
C LEU A 31 -2.27 -12.68 -4.58
N ASP A 32 -3.32 -13.12 -5.28
CA ASP A 32 -3.16 -14.12 -6.32
C ASP A 32 -2.55 -13.48 -7.55
N VAL A 33 -2.13 -14.29 -8.49
CA VAL A 33 -1.56 -13.76 -9.72
C VAL A 33 -2.57 -12.84 -10.40
N ASP A 34 -2.08 -11.71 -10.88
CA ASP A 34 -2.86 -10.67 -11.54
C ASP A 34 -3.80 -9.89 -10.62
N GLU A 35 -3.75 -10.14 -9.34
CA GLU A 35 -4.46 -9.28 -8.39
C GLU A 35 -3.62 -8.09 -7.99
N PHE A 36 -4.27 -7.03 -7.56
CA PHE A 36 -3.56 -5.87 -7.05
C PHE A 36 -4.35 -5.19 -5.96
N ILE A 37 -3.63 -4.43 -5.15
CA ILE A 37 -4.21 -3.48 -4.21
C ILE A 37 -3.58 -2.11 -4.51
N THR A 38 -4.20 -1.07 -4.01
CA THR A 38 -3.72 0.29 -4.20
C THR A 38 -3.52 0.94 -2.85
N LEU A 39 -2.33 1.49 -2.64
CA LEU A 39 -2.06 2.28 -1.45
C LEU A 39 -2.32 3.74 -1.80
N GLN A 40 -3.19 4.39 -1.04
CA GLN A 40 -3.50 5.80 -1.22
C GLN A 40 -2.92 6.58 -0.06
N LEU A 41 -2.18 7.62 -0.36
CA LEU A 41 -1.52 8.41 0.67
C LEU A 41 -1.34 9.84 0.19
N ASP A 42 -1.06 10.74 1.13
CA ASP A 42 -0.72 12.11 0.80
C ASP A 42 0.62 12.11 0.07
N PRO A 43 0.73 12.81 -1.07
CA PRO A 43 1.98 12.81 -1.85
C PRO A 43 3.19 13.30 -1.05
N SER A 44 2.98 14.17 -0.06
CA SER A 44 4.08 14.68 0.74
C SER A 44 4.75 13.58 1.57
N LEU A 45 4.08 12.46 1.78
CA LEU A 45 4.62 11.34 2.55
C LEU A 45 5.37 10.34 1.68
N ALA A 46 5.22 10.43 0.37
CA ALA A 46 5.82 9.45 -0.53
C ALA A 46 7.33 9.28 -0.37
N PRO A 47 8.12 10.35 -0.19
CA PRO A 47 9.56 10.17 -0.03
C PRO A 47 9.97 9.38 1.20
N ALA A 48 9.09 9.27 2.19
CA ALA A 48 9.39 8.54 3.41
C ALA A 48 8.98 7.08 3.34
N VAL A 49 8.33 6.66 2.26
CA VAL A 49 7.90 5.27 2.09
C VAL A 49 9.11 4.45 1.66
N LYS A 50 9.30 3.30 2.31
CA LYS A 50 10.40 2.41 1.95
C LYS A 50 9.80 1.07 1.57
N ILE A 51 10.21 0.54 0.43
CA ILE A 51 9.71 -0.74 -0.06
C ILE A 51 10.87 -1.72 -0.12
N ASN A 52 10.71 -2.84 0.59
CA ASN A 52 11.66 -3.95 0.52
C ASN A 52 11.07 -5.04 -0.35
N ILE A 53 11.88 -5.59 -1.24
CA ILE A 53 11.43 -6.58 -2.20
C ILE A 53 11.97 -7.94 -1.82
N TRP A 54 11.08 -8.92 -1.73
CA TRP A 54 11.43 -10.30 -1.41
C TRP A 54 11.15 -11.18 -2.63
N ALA A 55 11.52 -12.43 -2.55
CA ALA A 55 11.31 -13.36 -3.67
C ALA A 55 9.83 -13.49 -4.03
N ASN A 56 8.94 -13.47 -3.04
CA ASN A 56 7.52 -13.68 -3.30
C ASN A 56 6.65 -12.64 -2.61
N GLY A 57 7.15 -11.44 -2.45
CA GLY A 57 6.36 -10.37 -1.85
C GLY A 57 7.18 -9.13 -1.59
N ILE A 58 6.51 -8.15 -1.01
CA ILE A 58 7.16 -6.89 -0.63
C ILE A 58 6.68 -6.49 0.75
N SER A 59 7.48 -5.71 1.44
CA SER A 59 7.03 -5.01 2.63
C SER A 59 7.16 -3.51 2.40
N VAL A 60 6.11 -2.80 2.77
CA VAL A 60 6.01 -1.37 2.57
C VAL A 60 6.05 -0.72 3.94
N TRP A 61 7.12 0.03 4.21
CA TRP A 61 7.27 0.72 5.48
C TRP A 61 6.74 2.13 5.34
N LEU A 62 5.76 2.44 6.16
CA LEU A 62 5.12 3.75 6.16
C LEU A 62 5.53 4.51 7.42
N PRO A 63 5.60 5.84 7.36
CA PRO A 63 5.93 6.61 8.55
C PRO A 63 5.00 6.32 9.71
N TYR A 64 5.55 6.21 10.92
CA TYR A 64 4.80 5.92 12.11
C TYR A 64 5.31 6.77 13.26
N PRO A 65 4.44 7.34 14.09
CA PRO A 65 2.98 7.16 14.03
C PRO A 65 2.39 7.95 12.87
N GLY A 66 1.41 7.35 12.23
CA GLY A 66 0.71 8.01 11.16
C GLY A 66 -0.46 8.81 11.68
N GLN A 67 -1.23 9.34 10.76
CA GLN A 67 -2.42 10.08 11.09
C GLN A 67 -3.64 9.48 10.42
N SER A 68 -3.56 8.20 10.16
CA SER A 68 -4.65 7.44 9.52
C SER A 68 -4.91 7.93 8.11
N ASP A 69 -3.87 8.40 7.45
CA ASP A 69 -4.00 8.91 6.10
C ASP A 69 -3.62 7.88 5.05
N TYR A 70 -3.26 6.67 5.47
CA TYR A 70 -2.91 5.62 4.53
C TYR A 70 -4.10 4.71 4.36
N ILE A 71 -4.59 4.59 3.14
CA ILE A 71 -5.76 3.79 2.84
C ILE A 71 -5.37 2.73 1.82
N VAL A 72 -5.79 1.49 2.05
CA VAL A 72 -5.57 0.41 1.11
C VAL A 72 -6.89 0.11 0.42
N LEU A 73 -6.86 0.12 -0.90
CA LEU A 73 -8.03 -0.15 -1.73
C LEU A 73 -7.84 -1.47 -2.46
N ASP A 74 -8.92 -2.21 -2.66
CA ASP A 74 -8.86 -3.42 -3.47
C ASP A 74 -8.98 -3.06 -4.96
N SER A 75 -9.06 -4.05 -5.83
CA SER A 75 -9.09 -3.83 -7.26
C SER A 75 -10.36 -3.15 -7.73
N THR A 76 -11.37 -3.02 -6.86
CA THR A 76 -12.61 -2.33 -7.21
C THR A 76 -12.68 -0.95 -6.57
N ASP A 77 -11.54 -0.45 -6.06
CA ASP A 77 -11.43 0.84 -5.39
C ASP A 77 -12.20 0.90 -4.08
N ARG A 78 -12.44 -0.26 -3.48
CA ARG A 78 -13.10 -0.31 -2.19
C ARG A 78 -12.05 -0.30 -1.09
N GLU A 79 -12.27 0.49 -0.05
CA GLU A 79 -11.35 0.54 1.07
C GLU A 79 -11.38 -0.79 1.83
N VAL A 80 -10.24 -1.45 1.97
CA VAL A 80 -10.13 -2.70 2.70
C VAL A 80 -9.31 -2.55 3.97
N ALA A 81 -8.56 -1.47 4.12
CA ALA A 81 -7.84 -1.19 5.35
C ALA A 81 -7.51 0.29 5.44
N ARG A 82 -7.43 0.78 6.67
CA ARG A 82 -6.97 2.13 6.92
C ARG A 82 -5.84 2.01 7.93
N LEU A 83 -4.67 2.46 7.54
CA LEU A 83 -3.47 2.25 8.33
C LEU A 83 -3.19 3.45 9.21
N TRP A 84 -2.38 3.22 10.23
CA TRP A 84 -2.04 4.17 11.27
C TRP A 84 -1.78 5.61 10.83
#